data_d16d5f89ee94b917b83dbe799acf797f
#
_entry.id   d16d5f89ee94b917b83dbe799acf797f
#
_cell.length_a   1.000
_cell.length_b   1.000
_cell.length_c   1.000
_cell.angle_alpha   90.00
_cell.angle_beta   90.00
_cell.angle_gamma   90.00
#
_symmetry.space_group_name_H-M   'P 1'
#
loop_
_entity.id
_entity.type
_entity.pdbx_description
1 polymer ?
#
loop_
_entity_poly.entity_id
_entity_poly.type
_entity_poly.pdbx_seq_one_letter_code
_entity_poly.pdbx_strand_id
1 'polypeptide(L)'
;LESRPQSSRWYPGAGLYRNVHLIVTDKIHVPVWGTQITTPHVNKDFAAVRLQTKIDNAGEKTAIRVETEILSPEGKVVTRKENTSRINHGQPFEQNFIVNAPELWSPESPSLYKAVSKIYADDKLVDTYTTRFGIRSIEYIADKGFYLNGEHRKFQGVCNHHDLGPLGAAINVAALRHQLTLLKDMGCDAIRTSHNMPTPELVALCDEMGFMMMIEPFDEWDIAKCENGYHRYFDEWAERDMINMLHNYRNNPCVVMWSIGNEVPTQCSPVGYKVAKFLQDICHREDPTRPVTCGMDQVTCVLANGFAAMIDIPGLNYRTQRYQESYDQLPQNLILGSETASTVSSRGVYKFPVEDKKGAKYEDHQCSSYDVEVCPWSNIPDEDFALADDHHWTIGQFVWTGFDYLGEPSPYDTDSWPNHSSMFGIIDLASLPKDRYYLYRSVWNKKAET
;
A
#
# COMPACT_ATOMS: atom_id res chain seq x y z
N LEU A 1 -10.00 23.68 -8.66
CA LEU A 1 -9.86 22.33 -9.20
C LEU A 1 -10.42 22.29 -10.62
N GLU A 2 -9.65 21.80 -11.54
CA GLU A 2 -10.05 21.51 -12.91
C GLU A 2 -9.90 20.03 -13.17
N SER A 3 -11.02 19.32 -13.33
CA SER A 3 -11.02 17.91 -13.72
C SER A 3 -10.90 17.82 -15.23
N ARG A 4 -9.83 17.14 -15.71
CA ARG A 4 -9.58 16.94 -17.14
C ARG A 4 -9.88 15.51 -17.53
N PRO A 5 -10.48 15.26 -18.72
CA PRO A 5 -10.62 13.90 -19.23
C PRO A 5 -9.25 13.28 -19.48
N GLN A 6 -9.18 11.95 -19.52
CA GLN A 6 -7.93 11.21 -19.75
C GLN A 6 -6.77 11.62 -18.78
N SER A 7 -7.11 11.87 -17.51
CA SER A 7 -6.13 12.11 -16.45
C SER A 7 -5.64 10.82 -15.78
N SER A 8 -6.38 9.72 -15.95
CA SER A 8 -6.02 8.37 -15.51
C SER A 8 -6.73 7.34 -16.38
N ARG A 9 -6.33 6.05 -16.26
CA ARG A 9 -6.96 4.93 -16.98
C ARG A 9 -8.26 4.45 -16.32
N TRP A 10 -8.47 4.77 -15.06
CA TRP A 10 -9.65 4.42 -14.25
C TRP A 10 -10.43 5.69 -13.87
N TYR A 11 -11.55 5.54 -13.18
CA TYR A 11 -12.35 6.66 -12.67
C TYR A 11 -11.65 7.35 -11.50
N PRO A 12 -11.12 8.57 -11.66
CA PRO A 12 -10.34 9.25 -10.62
C PRO A 12 -11.20 9.97 -9.58
N GLY A 13 -12.49 10.15 -9.84
CA GLY A 13 -13.32 11.10 -9.13
C GLY A 13 -13.12 12.53 -9.62
N ALA A 14 -13.94 13.45 -9.13
CA ALA A 14 -13.86 14.88 -9.46
C ALA A 14 -14.21 15.76 -8.25
N GLY A 15 -13.60 16.93 -8.17
CA GLY A 15 -13.81 17.88 -7.08
C GLY A 15 -13.06 17.50 -5.79
N LEU A 16 -13.51 18.05 -4.67
CA LEU A 16 -12.99 17.80 -3.32
C LEU A 16 -13.81 16.69 -2.66
N TYR A 17 -13.44 15.43 -2.86
CA TYR A 17 -14.15 14.28 -2.33
C TYR A 17 -13.46 13.61 -1.13
N ARG A 18 -12.24 14.04 -0.79
CA ARG A 18 -11.54 13.62 0.44
C ARG A 18 -11.76 14.66 1.55
N ASN A 19 -11.71 14.22 2.80
CA ASN A 19 -11.89 15.08 3.95
C ASN A 19 -10.84 16.19 4.00
N VAL A 20 -11.29 17.39 4.34
CA VAL A 20 -10.43 18.57 4.54
C VAL A 20 -10.57 19.03 5.99
N HIS A 21 -9.44 19.16 6.68
CA HIS A 21 -9.39 19.53 8.08
C HIS A 21 -8.72 20.89 8.27
N LEU A 22 -9.32 21.77 9.06
CA LEU A 22 -8.68 22.98 9.58
C LEU A 22 -8.09 22.66 10.95
N ILE A 23 -6.77 22.78 11.07
CA ILE A 23 -6.05 22.56 12.33
C ILE A 23 -5.65 23.93 12.90
N VAL A 24 -6.05 24.22 14.13
CA VAL A 24 -5.72 25.44 14.84
C VAL A 24 -4.82 25.10 16.02
N THR A 25 -3.64 25.72 16.07
CA THR A 25 -2.60 25.44 17.08
C THR A 25 -2.09 26.72 17.71
N ASP A 26 -1.32 26.60 18.78
CA ASP A 26 -0.45 27.67 19.28
C ASP A 26 0.72 27.90 18.29
N LYS A 27 1.45 29.02 18.49
CA LYS A 27 2.66 29.32 17.70
C LYS A 27 3.77 28.28 17.87
N ILE A 28 3.76 27.58 19.00
CA ILE A 28 4.66 26.49 19.31
C ILE A 28 3.83 25.21 19.34
N HIS A 29 4.04 24.33 18.38
CA HIS A 29 3.23 23.13 18.21
C HIS A 29 3.98 22.04 17.42
N VAL A 30 3.46 20.82 17.44
CA VAL A 30 3.88 19.75 16.53
C VAL A 30 3.19 19.94 15.19
N PRO A 31 3.92 20.17 14.08
CA PRO A 31 3.29 20.32 12.78
C PRO A 31 2.59 19.04 12.33
N VAL A 32 1.74 19.17 11.31
CA VAL A 32 1.10 18.01 10.67
C VAL A 32 2.18 17.02 10.23
N TRP A 33 1.99 15.73 10.59
CA TRP A 33 2.99 14.65 10.39
C TRP A 33 4.36 14.91 11.03
N GLY A 34 4.42 15.76 12.05
CA GLY A 34 5.67 16.16 12.73
C GLY A 34 6.30 15.09 13.62
N THR A 35 5.73 13.89 13.68
CA THR A 35 6.29 12.76 14.43
C THR A 35 6.77 11.64 13.51
N GLN A 36 7.82 10.94 13.97
CA GLN A 36 8.26 9.68 13.36
C GLN A 36 8.55 8.68 14.46
N ILE A 37 7.91 7.52 14.41
CA ILE A 37 8.12 6.41 15.34
C ILE A 37 8.73 5.23 14.57
N THR A 38 9.84 4.72 15.09
CA THR A 38 10.47 3.50 14.60
C THR A 38 10.65 2.51 15.73
N THR A 39 10.70 1.22 15.40
CA THR A 39 10.94 0.12 16.35
C THR A 39 12.21 -0.63 15.95
N PRO A 40 13.40 -0.06 16.21
CA PRO A 40 14.66 -0.58 15.67
C PRO A 40 15.06 -1.95 16.23
N HIS A 41 14.51 -2.34 17.35
CA HIS A 41 14.69 -3.67 17.92
C HIS A 41 13.37 -4.16 18.51
N VAL A 42 12.95 -5.34 18.10
CA VAL A 42 11.69 -5.95 18.53
C VAL A 42 11.90 -7.44 18.75
N ASN A 43 11.50 -7.91 19.92
CA ASN A 43 11.34 -9.32 20.23
C ASN A 43 10.19 -9.50 21.25
N LYS A 44 9.93 -10.73 21.70
CA LYS A 44 8.84 -11.04 22.65
C LYS A 44 9.06 -10.47 24.05
N ASP A 45 10.31 -10.21 24.44
CA ASP A 45 10.66 -9.77 25.78
C ASP A 45 10.65 -8.24 25.90
N PHE A 46 11.10 -7.54 24.85
CA PHE A 46 11.06 -6.08 24.80
C PHE A 46 11.10 -5.52 23.38
N ALA A 47 10.67 -4.28 23.23
CA ALA A 47 10.86 -3.47 22.04
C ALA A 47 11.52 -2.14 22.38
N ALA A 48 12.49 -1.74 21.56
CA ALA A 48 13.02 -0.38 21.57
C ALA A 48 12.12 0.48 20.63
N VAL A 49 11.58 1.57 21.18
CA VAL A 49 10.76 2.52 20.43
C VAL A 49 11.48 3.86 20.38
N ARG A 50 11.75 4.36 19.20
CA ARG A 50 12.37 5.67 18.96
C ARG A 50 11.33 6.61 18.40
N LEU A 51 11.07 7.70 19.11
CA LEU A 51 10.18 8.78 18.69
C LEU A 51 11.01 10.02 18.36
N GLN A 52 10.82 10.56 17.18
CA GLN A 52 11.28 11.89 16.79
C GLN A 52 10.07 12.82 16.70
N THR A 53 10.11 13.95 17.41
CA THR A 53 9.04 14.95 17.41
C THR A 53 9.60 16.28 16.92
N LYS A 54 9.15 16.71 15.75
CA LYS A 54 9.46 18.04 15.21
C LYS A 54 8.56 19.05 15.91
N ILE A 55 9.10 20.21 16.24
CA ILE A 55 8.34 21.32 16.83
C ILE A 55 8.52 22.55 15.97
N ASP A 56 7.44 23.12 15.50
CA ASP A 56 7.43 24.43 14.88
C ASP A 56 7.35 25.49 15.98
N ASN A 57 8.17 26.52 15.84
CA ASN A 57 8.21 27.65 16.75
C ASN A 57 8.30 28.94 15.91
N ALA A 58 7.20 29.66 15.82
CA ALA A 58 7.13 30.93 15.09
C ALA A 58 7.61 32.13 15.94
N GLY A 59 8.10 31.88 17.17
CA GLY A 59 8.51 32.91 18.11
C GLY A 59 10.01 32.98 18.36
N GLU A 60 10.38 33.63 19.47
CA GLU A 60 11.74 33.72 19.98
C GLU A 60 12.23 32.37 20.55
N LYS A 61 13.54 32.27 20.77
CA LYS A 61 14.16 31.07 21.35
C LYS A 61 13.63 30.83 22.77
N THR A 62 12.81 29.80 22.93
CA THR A 62 12.10 29.44 24.15
C THR A 62 12.57 28.08 24.66
N ALA A 63 12.54 27.88 25.97
CA ALA A 63 12.76 26.56 26.55
C ALA A 63 11.51 25.70 26.28
N ILE A 64 11.74 24.57 25.61
CA ILE A 64 10.67 23.62 25.29
C ILE A 64 10.90 22.34 26.09
N ARG A 65 9.85 21.87 26.76
CA ARG A 65 9.83 20.57 27.43
C ARG A 65 8.82 19.68 26.71
N VAL A 66 9.25 18.50 26.30
CA VAL A 66 8.42 17.47 25.67
C VAL A 66 8.29 16.30 26.63
N GLU A 67 7.08 16.06 27.12
CA GLU A 67 6.70 14.92 27.93
C GLU A 67 5.90 13.95 27.07
N THR A 68 6.40 12.71 26.91
CA THR A 68 5.70 11.70 26.12
C THR A 68 5.41 10.46 26.96
N GLU A 69 4.15 10.03 26.90
CA GLU A 69 3.66 8.76 27.45
C GLU A 69 3.37 7.80 26.32
N ILE A 70 3.86 6.56 26.44
CA ILE A 70 3.45 5.45 25.56
C ILE A 70 2.32 4.70 26.26
N LEU A 71 1.18 4.60 25.56
CA LEU A 71 0.00 3.88 26.02
C LEU A 71 -0.10 2.54 25.31
N SER A 72 -0.40 1.47 26.05
CA SER A 72 -0.71 0.14 25.50
C SER A 72 -2.00 0.16 24.67
N PRO A 73 -2.33 -0.94 23.96
CA PRO A 73 -3.62 -1.08 23.26
C PRO A 73 -4.84 -0.86 24.17
N GLU A 74 -4.75 -1.22 25.46
CA GLU A 74 -5.81 -0.99 26.47
C GLU A 74 -5.79 0.42 27.06
N GLY A 75 -4.89 1.30 26.62
CA GLY A 75 -4.79 2.68 27.08
C GLY A 75 -4.05 2.88 28.40
N LYS A 76 -3.27 1.89 28.87
CA LYS A 76 -2.45 2.01 30.08
C LYS A 76 -1.09 2.60 29.74
N VAL A 77 -0.56 3.49 30.55
CA VAL A 77 0.82 4.00 30.41
C VAL A 77 1.81 2.87 30.68
N VAL A 78 2.60 2.49 29.67
CA VAL A 78 3.62 1.43 29.77
C VAL A 78 5.02 2.01 29.99
N THR A 79 5.27 3.22 29.51
CA THR A 79 6.53 3.95 29.73
C THR A 79 6.32 5.43 29.47
N ARG A 80 7.15 6.29 30.06
CA ARG A 80 7.13 7.73 29.80
C ARG A 80 8.54 8.31 29.83
N LYS A 81 8.72 9.44 29.14
CA LYS A 81 9.98 10.18 29.11
C LYS A 81 9.72 11.67 28.94
N GLU A 82 10.63 12.45 29.51
CA GLU A 82 10.64 13.90 29.42
C GLU A 82 12.01 14.39 28.94
N ASN A 83 11.99 15.34 28.02
CA ASN A 83 13.20 15.98 27.52
C ASN A 83 12.98 17.49 27.47
N THR A 84 14.00 18.27 27.86
CA THR A 84 13.97 19.73 27.77
C THR A 84 15.10 20.21 26.88
N SER A 85 14.83 21.16 26.00
CA SER A 85 15.82 21.78 25.13
C SER A 85 15.41 23.22 24.81
N ARG A 86 16.39 24.07 24.50
CA ARG A 86 16.14 25.37 23.89
C ARG A 86 16.27 25.23 22.38
N ILE A 87 15.14 25.23 21.66
CA ILE A 87 15.16 25.01 20.22
C ILE A 87 15.17 26.31 19.43
N ASN A 88 15.97 26.27 18.34
CA ASN A 88 15.73 27.04 17.13
C ASN A 88 14.96 26.14 16.14
N HIS A 89 14.23 26.72 15.21
CA HIS A 89 13.44 26.02 14.20
C HIS A 89 14.09 24.72 13.66
N GLY A 90 13.31 23.66 13.61
CA GLY A 90 13.55 22.52 12.74
C GLY A 90 14.32 21.33 13.31
N GLN A 91 14.88 21.36 14.51
CA GLN A 91 15.51 20.17 15.09
C GLN A 91 14.48 19.32 15.84
N PRO A 92 14.36 18.00 15.51
CA PRO A 92 13.44 17.12 16.22
C PRO A 92 13.96 16.79 17.63
N PHE A 93 13.03 16.68 18.58
CA PHE A 93 13.30 16.01 19.85
C PHE A 93 13.35 14.50 19.61
N GLU A 94 14.39 13.86 20.14
CA GLU A 94 14.51 12.42 20.09
C GLU A 94 14.29 11.83 21.47
N GLN A 95 13.38 10.86 21.55
CA GLN A 95 13.06 10.11 22.75
C GLN A 95 13.12 8.62 22.44
N ASN A 96 13.85 7.87 23.27
CA ASN A 96 13.98 6.42 23.15
C ASN A 96 13.33 5.74 24.35
N PHE A 97 12.43 4.79 24.09
CA PHE A 97 11.67 4.06 25.10
C PHE A 97 11.95 2.58 25.01
N ILE A 98 11.75 1.88 26.13
CA ILE A 98 11.67 0.42 26.17
C ILE A 98 10.26 0.05 26.58
N VAL A 99 9.64 -0.81 25.78
CA VAL A 99 8.35 -1.45 26.08
C VAL A 99 8.61 -2.91 26.38
N ASN A 100 8.38 -3.34 27.62
CA ASN A 100 8.59 -4.72 28.05
C ASN A 100 7.37 -5.57 27.67
N ALA A 101 7.61 -6.82 27.26
CA ALA A 101 6.59 -7.78 26.82
C ALA A 101 5.56 -7.13 25.85
N PRO A 102 6.01 -6.58 24.70
CA PRO A 102 5.14 -5.83 23.82
C PRO A 102 4.10 -6.74 23.15
N GLU A 103 2.90 -6.21 22.96
CA GLU A 103 1.92 -6.81 22.07
C GLU A 103 2.25 -6.41 20.63
N LEU A 104 2.71 -7.40 19.85
CA LEU A 104 3.16 -7.14 18.49
C LEU A 104 1.97 -6.98 17.53
N TRP A 105 2.10 -6.03 16.61
CA TRP A 105 1.14 -5.88 15.52
C TRP A 105 1.34 -6.97 14.46
N SER A 106 0.26 -7.65 14.09
CA SER A 106 0.19 -8.56 12.94
C SER A 106 -1.22 -8.55 12.35
N PRO A 107 -1.45 -9.14 11.16
CA PRO A 107 -2.79 -9.33 10.62
C PRO A 107 -3.75 -10.09 11.53
N GLU A 108 -3.25 -10.99 12.34
CA GLU A 108 -4.02 -11.79 13.29
C GLU A 108 -4.23 -11.08 14.64
N SER A 109 -3.33 -10.17 15.00
CA SER A 109 -3.36 -9.42 16.27
C SER A 109 -2.94 -7.97 16.03
N PRO A 110 -3.85 -7.12 15.53
CA PRO A 110 -3.52 -5.74 15.11
C PRO A 110 -3.43 -4.79 16.32
N SER A 111 -2.49 -5.03 17.22
CA SER A 111 -2.28 -4.27 18.46
C SER A 111 -1.71 -2.89 18.17
N LEU A 112 -2.39 -1.84 18.64
CA LEU A 112 -2.05 -0.44 18.37
C LEU A 112 -1.75 0.33 19.65
N TYR A 113 -0.56 0.89 19.72
CA TYR A 113 -0.09 1.79 20.77
C TYR A 113 -0.37 3.26 20.42
N LYS A 114 -0.28 4.13 21.42
CA LYS A 114 -0.33 5.58 21.24
C LYS A 114 0.86 6.23 21.96
N ALA A 115 1.53 7.13 21.27
CA ALA A 115 2.47 8.07 21.88
C ALA A 115 1.74 9.40 22.06
N VAL A 116 1.55 9.81 23.31
CA VAL A 116 0.89 11.10 23.67
C VAL A 116 1.99 12.05 24.12
N SER A 117 2.31 13.03 23.27
CA SER A 117 3.34 14.04 23.51
C SER A 117 2.71 15.35 23.93
N LYS A 118 3.03 15.82 25.14
CA LYS A 118 2.64 17.13 25.69
C LYS A 118 3.81 18.08 25.52
N ILE A 119 3.57 19.23 24.93
CA ILE A 119 4.55 20.24 24.62
C ILE A 119 4.33 21.42 25.57
N TYR A 120 5.38 21.77 26.33
CA TYR A 120 5.36 22.90 27.23
C TYR A 120 6.38 23.95 26.77
N ALA A 121 5.94 25.21 26.77
CA ALA A 121 6.78 26.38 26.57
C ALA A 121 6.75 27.22 27.84
N ASP A 122 7.92 27.48 28.46
CA ASP A 122 8.04 28.16 29.74
C ASP A 122 7.05 27.61 30.79
N ASP A 123 7.04 26.28 30.93
CA ASP A 123 6.14 25.51 31.83
C ASP A 123 4.62 25.59 31.53
N LYS A 124 4.21 26.31 30.52
CA LYS A 124 2.82 26.32 30.05
C LYS A 124 2.60 25.24 28.99
N LEU A 125 1.56 24.39 29.16
CA LEU A 125 1.13 23.45 28.12
C LEU A 125 0.60 24.24 26.90
N VAL A 126 1.24 24.05 25.74
CA VAL A 126 0.90 24.75 24.49
C VAL A 126 0.36 23.82 23.40
N ASP A 127 0.74 22.51 23.45
CA ASP A 127 0.21 21.54 22.48
C ASP A 127 0.15 20.13 23.08
N THR A 128 -0.73 19.30 22.54
CA THR A 128 -0.79 17.86 22.82
C THR A 128 -0.99 17.12 21.51
N TYR A 129 0.00 16.30 21.14
CA TYR A 129 -0.01 15.56 19.89
C TYR A 129 -0.02 14.05 20.15
N THR A 130 -0.95 13.33 19.50
CA THR A 130 -1.08 11.89 19.65
C THR A 130 -0.71 11.20 18.35
N THR A 131 0.26 10.28 18.42
CA THR A 131 0.67 9.43 17.30
C THR A 131 0.27 7.99 17.60
N ARG A 132 -0.55 7.40 16.73
CA ARG A 132 -0.86 5.96 16.76
C ARG A 132 0.24 5.20 16.03
N PHE A 133 0.65 4.05 16.57
CA PHE A 133 1.67 3.19 15.96
C PHE A 133 1.49 1.74 16.40
N GLY A 134 2.17 0.82 15.74
CA GLY A 134 2.28 -0.59 16.16
C GLY A 134 3.73 -0.99 16.36
N ILE A 135 3.96 -1.98 17.19
CA ILE A 135 5.27 -2.57 17.43
C ILE A 135 5.38 -3.84 16.61
N ARG A 136 6.31 -3.86 15.67
CA ARG A 136 6.57 -5.02 14.79
C ARG A 136 7.98 -4.97 14.22
N SER A 137 8.48 -6.12 13.76
CA SER A 137 9.62 -6.22 12.86
C SER A 137 9.20 -6.71 11.49
N ILE A 138 9.81 -6.19 10.43
CA ILE A 138 9.68 -6.68 9.06
C ILE A 138 11.07 -6.92 8.50
N GLU A 139 11.23 -8.05 7.81
CA GLU A 139 12.50 -8.42 7.18
C GLU A 139 12.23 -9.02 5.81
N TYR A 140 13.07 -8.67 4.84
CA TYR A 140 13.08 -9.23 3.49
C TYR A 140 14.44 -9.84 3.28
N ILE A 141 14.50 -11.18 3.26
CA ILE A 141 15.76 -11.92 3.29
C ILE A 141 15.94 -12.63 1.95
N ALA A 142 17.04 -12.32 1.26
CA ALA A 142 17.40 -12.96 0.00
C ALA A 142 17.28 -14.49 0.12
N ASP A 143 16.72 -15.14 -0.89
CA ASP A 143 16.45 -16.59 -0.99
C ASP A 143 15.44 -17.14 0.03
N LYS A 144 15.06 -16.38 1.05
CA LYS A 144 14.21 -16.86 2.16
C LYS A 144 12.82 -16.24 2.19
N GLY A 145 12.64 -15.05 1.62
CA GLY A 145 11.33 -14.40 1.55
C GLY A 145 11.10 -13.31 2.59
N PHE A 146 9.83 -13.06 2.88
CA PHE A 146 9.36 -12.03 3.81
C PHE A 146 9.07 -12.61 5.20
N TYR A 147 9.46 -11.87 6.22
CA TYR A 147 9.24 -12.22 7.63
C TYR A 147 8.57 -11.05 8.36
N LEU A 148 7.52 -11.36 9.12
CA LEU A 148 6.85 -10.44 10.04
C LEU A 148 7.01 -10.99 11.46
N ASN A 149 7.60 -10.20 12.35
CA ASN A 149 7.87 -10.60 13.74
C ASN A 149 8.69 -11.89 13.86
N GLY A 150 9.59 -12.13 12.90
CA GLY A 150 10.43 -13.32 12.83
C GLY A 150 9.74 -14.56 12.23
N GLU A 151 8.48 -14.48 11.85
CA GLU A 151 7.73 -15.56 11.21
C GLU A 151 7.71 -15.38 9.70
N HIS A 152 8.08 -16.43 8.95
CA HIS A 152 7.98 -16.44 7.48
C HIS A 152 6.54 -16.34 7.03
N ARG A 153 6.28 -15.45 6.07
CA ARG A 153 4.94 -15.30 5.49
C ARG A 153 5.01 -14.84 4.04
N LYS A 154 3.91 -15.00 3.34
CA LYS A 154 3.71 -14.50 1.97
C LYS A 154 2.48 -13.62 1.92
N PHE A 155 2.51 -12.59 1.09
CA PHE A 155 1.34 -11.74 0.89
C PHE A 155 0.24 -12.52 0.18
N GLN A 156 -0.92 -12.57 0.79
CA GLN A 156 -2.19 -13.01 0.20
C GLN A 156 -2.99 -11.73 -0.10
N GLY A 157 -2.54 -10.99 -1.12
CA GLY A 157 -2.94 -9.63 -1.36
C GLY A 157 -3.84 -9.43 -2.57
N VAL A 158 -4.51 -8.28 -2.58
CA VAL A 158 -5.26 -7.76 -3.73
C VAL A 158 -4.85 -6.34 -4.05
N CYS A 159 -4.92 -5.97 -5.33
CA CYS A 159 -4.89 -4.59 -5.77
C CYS A 159 -6.30 -4.00 -5.67
N ASN A 160 -6.41 -2.77 -5.14
CA ASN A 160 -7.68 -2.05 -5.09
C ASN A 160 -7.53 -0.64 -5.63
N HIS A 161 -8.44 -0.24 -6.52
CA HIS A 161 -8.69 1.17 -6.83
C HIS A 161 -9.41 1.85 -5.67
N HIS A 162 -9.44 3.18 -5.67
CA HIS A 162 -9.95 3.96 -4.54
C HIS A 162 -11.46 4.21 -4.56
N ASP A 163 -12.16 3.88 -5.66
CA ASP A 163 -13.60 4.02 -5.71
C ASP A 163 -14.32 2.95 -4.86
N LEU A 164 -15.49 3.28 -4.41
CA LEU A 164 -16.37 2.42 -3.62
C LEU A 164 -17.55 1.92 -4.47
N GLY A 165 -17.28 1.59 -5.72
CA GLY A 165 -18.29 1.12 -6.67
C GLY A 165 -19.42 2.13 -6.87
N PRO A 166 -20.69 1.79 -6.59
CA PRO A 166 -21.84 2.68 -6.80
C PRO A 166 -21.77 4.00 -6.01
N LEU A 167 -20.95 4.09 -4.97
CA LEU A 167 -20.74 5.30 -4.19
C LEU A 167 -19.71 6.25 -4.80
N GLY A 168 -19.01 5.83 -5.87
CA GLY A 168 -17.94 6.60 -6.50
C GLY A 168 -16.72 6.78 -5.60
N ALA A 169 -16.02 7.91 -5.75
CA ALA A 169 -14.75 8.18 -5.05
C ALA A 169 -14.90 8.86 -3.68
N ALA A 170 -16.12 9.21 -3.27
CA ALA A 170 -16.38 9.85 -1.99
C ALA A 170 -16.10 8.89 -0.82
N ILE A 171 -15.46 9.42 0.24
CA ILE A 171 -15.08 8.60 1.39
C ILE A 171 -16.32 8.18 2.18
N ASN A 172 -16.47 6.87 2.37
CA ASN A 172 -17.46 6.26 3.25
C ASN A 172 -16.79 5.17 4.09
N VAL A 173 -16.53 5.47 5.36
CA VAL A 173 -15.82 4.57 6.27
C VAL A 173 -16.55 3.25 6.49
N ALA A 174 -17.90 3.27 6.51
CA ALA A 174 -18.68 2.04 6.66
C ALA A 174 -18.55 1.12 5.44
N ALA A 175 -18.56 1.70 4.22
CA ALA A 175 -18.33 0.94 2.99
C ALA A 175 -16.91 0.39 2.90
N LEU A 176 -15.89 1.19 3.27
CA LEU A 176 -14.50 0.72 3.37
C LEU A 176 -14.37 -0.46 4.34
N ARG A 177 -14.95 -0.34 5.54
CA ARG A 177 -14.95 -1.42 6.53
C ARG A 177 -15.66 -2.68 6.02
N HIS A 178 -16.76 -2.52 5.30
CA HIS A 178 -17.46 -3.64 4.68
C HIS A 178 -16.58 -4.35 3.64
N GLN A 179 -15.93 -3.61 2.74
CA GLN A 179 -15.00 -4.18 1.76
C GLN A 179 -13.85 -4.94 2.45
N LEU A 180 -13.23 -4.34 3.46
CA LEU A 180 -12.16 -4.98 4.23
C LEU A 180 -12.65 -6.24 4.96
N THR A 181 -13.87 -6.24 5.47
CA THR A 181 -14.45 -7.43 6.12
C THR A 181 -14.60 -8.59 5.14
N LEU A 182 -15.08 -8.33 3.92
CA LEU A 182 -15.16 -9.35 2.86
C LEU A 182 -13.78 -9.90 2.49
N LEU A 183 -12.80 -9.04 2.32
CA LEU A 183 -11.41 -9.45 2.02
C LEU A 183 -10.83 -10.30 3.17
N LYS A 184 -11.05 -9.90 4.42
CA LYS A 184 -10.59 -10.65 5.59
C LYS A 184 -11.22 -12.04 5.68
N ASP A 185 -12.52 -12.13 5.42
CA ASP A 185 -13.25 -13.42 5.41
C ASP A 185 -12.76 -14.34 4.28
N MET A 186 -12.33 -13.78 3.17
CA MET A 186 -11.70 -14.54 2.08
C MET A 186 -10.30 -15.08 2.47
N GLY A 187 -9.65 -14.51 3.49
CA GLY A 187 -8.29 -14.85 3.88
C GLY A 187 -7.23 -13.90 3.29
N CYS A 188 -7.65 -12.81 2.66
CA CYS A 188 -6.76 -11.75 2.21
C CYS A 188 -6.14 -11.05 3.43
N ASP A 189 -4.82 -10.84 3.40
CA ASP A 189 -4.06 -10.20 4.46
C ASP A 189 -3.26 -8.98 4.01
N ALA A 190 -3.31 -8.63 2.71
CA ALA A 190 -2.56 -7.52 2.16
C ALA A 190 -3.32 -6.75 1.07
N ILE A 191 -3.05 -5.45 0.95
CA ILE A 191 -3.64 -4.56 -0.04
C ILE A 191 -2.57 -3.70 -0.71
N ARG A 192 -2.58 -3.66 -2.05
CA ARG A 192 -1.87 -2.68 -2.85
C ARG A 192 -2.82 -1.59 -3.29
N THR A 193 -2.47 -0.32 -3.04
CA THR A 193 -3.29 0.81 -3.47
C THR A 193 -2.96 1.18 -4.91
N SER A 194 -3.82 0.79 -5.83
CA SER A 194 -3.61 0.98 -7.28
C SER A 194 -4.31 2.24 -7.77
N HIS A 195 -3.69 3.10 -8.49
CA HIS A 195 -2.27 3.43 -8.60
C HIS A 195 -2.13 4.87 -8.16
N ASN A 196 -2.60 5.17 -6.96
CA ASN A 196 -2.62 6.50 -6.35
C ASN A 196 -2.66 6.40 -4.83
N MET A 197 -2.28 7.48 -4.16
CA MET A 197 -2.27 7.54 -2.70
C MET A 197 -3.63 7.16 -2.09
N PRO A 198 -3.65 6.28 -1.08
CA PRO A 198 -4.88 5.93 -0.37
C PRO A 198 -5.43 7.10 0.44
N THR A 199 -6.63 6.93 0.97
CA THR A 199 -7.18 7.84 1.98
C THR A 199 -6.63 7.47 3.36
N PRO A 200 -6.45 8.44 4.28
CA PRO A 200 -6.06 8.14 5.66
C PRO A 200 -7.01 7.19 6.37
N GLU A 201 -8.31 7.24 6.04
CA GLU A 201 -9.33 6.36 6.60
C GLU A 201 -9.11 4.90 6.22
N LEU A 202 -8.72 4.62 4.96
CA LEU A 202 -8.39 3.26 4.53
C LEU A 202 -7.17 2.72 5.29
N VAL A 203 -6.10 3.52 5.38
CA VAL A 203 -4.86 3.11 6.07
C VAL A 203 -5.13 2.88 7.55
N ALA A 204 -5.93 3.76 8.20
CA ALA A 204 -6.33 3.59 9.59
C ALA A 204 -7.14 2.30 9.83
N LEU A 205 -8.04 1.96 8.91
CA LEU A 205 -8.79 0.71 8.98
C LEU A 205 -7.89 -0.51 8.76
N CYS A 206 -6.90 -0.43 7.87
CA CYS A 206 -5.92 -1.50 7.68
C CYS A 206 -5.07 -1.73 8.92
N ASP A 207 -4.66 -0.66 9.63
CA ASP A 207 -4.02 -0.79 10.94
C ASP A 207 -4.89 -1.55 11.95
N GLU A 208 -6.18 -1.18 12.02
CA GLU A 208 -7.15 -1.73 13.00
C GLU A 208 -7.60 -3.15 12.69
N MET A 209 -7.75 -3.47 11.41
CA MET A 209 -8.28 -4.76 10.95
C MET A 209 -7.18 -5.76 10.59
N GLY A 210 -5.92 -5.35 10.63
CA GLY A 210 -4.79 -6.21 10.36
C GLY A 210 -4.62 -6.55 8.88
N PHE A 211 -4.41 -5.55 8.02
CA PHE A 211 -3.98 -5.73 6.65
C PHE A 211 -2.60 -5.13 6.45
N MET A 212 -1.69 -5.87 5.84
CA MET A 212 -0.43 -5.31 5.35
C MET A 212 -0.69 -4.46 4.12
N MET A 213 0.03 -3.35 3.97
CA MET A 213 -0.16 -2.45 2.83
C MET A 213 1.12 -2.22 2.05
N MET A 214 0.99 -2.27 0.72
CA MET A 214 1.91 -1.68 -0.23
C MET A 214 1.26 -0.42 -0.79
N ILE A 215 1.76 0.74 -0.38
CA ILE A 215 1.22 2.03 -0.79
C ILE A 215 1.95 2.53 -2.03
N GLU A 216 1.16 2.91 -3.06
CA GLU A 216 1.64 3.33 -4.37
C GLU A 216 1.01 4.68 -4.77
N PRO A 217 1.81 5.70 -5.16
CA PRO A 217 1.30 7.01 -5.53
C PRO A 217 1.10 7.23 -7.02
N PHE A 218 1.81 6.50 -7.91
CA PHE A 218 1.95 6.85 -9.32
C PHE A 218 1.67 5.68 -10.27
N ASP A 219 0.88 5.93 -11.32
CA ASP A 219 0.70 5.04 -12.47
C ASP A 219 1.64 5.41 -13.63
N GLU A 220 2.13 6.63 -13.67
CA GLU A 220 3.11 7.13 -14.63
C GLU A 220 4.07 8.11 -13.97
N TRP A 221 5.24 8.30 -14.59
CA TRP A 221 6.24 9.28 -14.16
C TRP A 221 6.35 10.43 -15.15
N ASP A 222 7.55 10.63 -15.70
CA ASP A 222 7.91 11.66 -16.69
C ASP A 222 7.43 11.34 -18.11
N ILE A 223 7.12 10.08 -18.41
CA ILE A 223 6.58 9.64 -19.69
C ILE A 223 5.09 9.28 -19.53
N ALA A 224 4.26 9.87 -20.42
CA ALA A 224 2.80 9.77 -20.36
C ALA A 224 2.27 8.36 -20.62
N LYS A 225 1.27 7.94 -19.83
CA LYS A 225 0.27 6.90 -20.16
C LYS A 225 -1.04 7.54 -20.62
N CYS A 226 -1.40 8.66 -20.02
CA CYS A 226 -2.64 9.40 -20.30
C CYS A 226 -2.32 10.81 -20.76
N GLU A 227 -3.15 11.38 -21.64
CA GLU A 227 -2.94 12.71 -22.22
C GLU A 227 -2.82 13.83 -21.16
N ASN A 228 -3.67 13.77 -20.13
CA ASN A 228 -3.70 14.74 -19.04
C ASN A 228 -3.24 14.11 -17.71
N GLY A 229 -2.34 13.12 -17.77
CA GLY A 229 -1.85 12.37 -16.63
C GLY A 229 -0.81 13.11 -15.78
N TYR A 230 -0.24 12.39 -14.82
CA TYR A 230 0.67 12.95 -13.82
C TYR A 230 2.03 13.38 -14.40
N HIS A 231 2.44 12.85 -15.55
CA HIS A 231 3.69 13.24 -16.24
C HIS A 231 3.82 14.75 -16.42
N ARG A 232 2.69 15.47 -16.52
CA ARG A 232 2.64 16.94 -16.67
C ARG A 232 3.12 17.69 -15.43
N TYR A 233 3.13 17.02 -14.28
CA TYR A 233 3.43 17.58 -12.97
C TYR A 233 4.64 16.91 -12.32
N PHE A 234 5.16 15.84 -12.92
CA PHE A 234 6.17 14.98 -12.33
C PHE A 234 7.41 15.75 -11.86
N ASP A 235 7.98 16.58 -12.71
CA ASP A 235 9.22 17.32 -12.41
C ASP A 235 9.04 18.30 -11.22
N GLU A 236 7.86 18.87 -11.07
CA GLU A 236 7.59 19.86 -10.01
C GLU A 236 7.09 19.20 -8.72
N TRP A 237 6.29 18.14 -8.82
CA TRP A 237 5.50 17.64 -7.71
C TRP A 237 5.93 16.26 -7.18
N ALA A 238 6.65 15.46 -7.95
CA ALA A 238 6.92 14.07 -7.56
C ALA A 238 7.61 13.95 -6.20
N GLU A 239 8.65 14.75 -5.93
CA GLU A 239 9.33 14.73 -4.63
C GLU A 239 8.41 15.20 -3.50
N ARG A 240 7.64 16.27 -3.73
CA ARG A 240 6.71 16.82 -2.73
C ARG A 240 5.62 15.82 -2.36
N ASP A 241 5.03 15.18 -3.37
CA ASP A 241 3.96 14.21 -3.18
C ASP A 241 4.47 12.94 -2.50
N MET A 242 5.68 12.45 -2.88
CA MET A 242 6.34 11.35 -2.19
C MET A 242 6.59 11.66 -0.72
N ILE A 243 7.17 12.81 -0.40
CA ILE A 243 7.43 13.21 0.99
C ILE A 243 6.12 13.28 1.78
N ASN A 244 5.08 13.90 1.23
CA ASN A 244 3.78 14.01 1.86
C ASN A 244 3.17 12.63 2.16
N MET A 245 3.23 11.69 1.20
CA MET A 245 2.76 10.32 1.38
C MET A 245 3.54 9.60 2.50
N LEU A 246 4.87 9.67 2.44
CA LEU A 246 5.74 9.02 3.42
C LEU A 246 5.49 9.57 4.83
N HIS A 247 5.45 10.88 5.00
CA HIS A 247 5.20 11.51 6.30
C HIS A 247 3.82 11.20 6.85
N ASN A 248 2.79 11.12 5.98
CA ASN A 248 1.44 10.79 6.39
C ASN A 248 1.34 9.36 6.94
N TYR A 249 2.04 8.38 6.30
CA TYR A 249 1.81 6.96 6.57
C TYR A 249 2.97 6.22 7.24
N ARG A 250 4.16 6.83 7.45
CA ARG A 250 5.32 6.15 8.01
C ARG A 250 5.14 5.62 9.45
N ASN A 251 4.15 6.14 10.20
CA ASN A 251 3.83 5.66 11.54
C ASN A 251 2.81 4.52 11.57
N ASN A 252 2.18 4.20 10.43
CA ASN A 252 1.18 3.15 10.33
C ASN A 252 1.86 1.78 10.24
N PRO A 253 1.62 0.86 11.20
CA PRO A 253 2.26 -0.45 11.20
C PRO A 253 1.82 -1.33 10.03
N CYS A 254 0.64 -1.12 9.48
CA CYS A 254 0.13 -1.84 8.32
C CYS A 254 0.99 -1.63 7.06
N VAL A 255 1.65 -0.47 6.92
CA VAL A 255 2.52 -0.20 5.77
C VAL A 255 3.82 -1.00 5.90
N VAL A 256 4.03 -1.94 5.00
CA VAL A 256 5.19 -2.84 5.00
C VAL A 256 6.13 -2.61 3.82
N MET A 257 5.68 -1.90 2.78
CA MET A 257 6.44 -1.63 1.57
C MET A 257 5.94 -0.34 0.91
N TRP A 258 6.84 0.40 0.28
CA TRP A 258 6.54 1.53 -0.59
C TRP A 258 6.65 1.10 -2.05
N SER A 259 5.63 1.36 -2.87
CA SER A 259 5.74 1.24 -4.31
C SER A 259 5.92 2.62 -4.93
N ILE A 260 6.87 2.77 -5.85
CA ILE A 260 7.16 4.06 -6.48
C ILE A 260 6.48 4.24 -7.84
N GLY A 261 5.83 3.21 -8.36
CA GLY A 261 5.11 3.32 -9.63
C GLY A 261 4.60 2.00 -10.18
N ASN A 262 3.70 2.11 -11.16
CA ASN A 262 3.09 0.99 -11.85
C ASN A 262 3.33 1.05 -13.35
N GLU A 263 3.93 -0.01 -13.92
CA GLU A 263 4.10 -0.20 -15.37
C GLU A 263 4.50 1.08 -16.11
N VAL A 264 5.34 1.87 -15.46
CA VAL A 264 5.73 3.20 -15.97
C VAL A 264 6.42 3.06 -17.33
N PRO A 265 6.06 3.81 -18.37
CA PRO A 265 6.75 3.73 -19.65
C PRO A 265 8.25 4.00 -19.54
N THR A 266 8.66 4.78 -18.55
CA THR A 266 10.04 5.08 -18.19
C THR A 266 10.89 3.84 -17.88
N GLN A 267 10.27 2.70 -17.48
CA GLN A 267 10.99 1.45 -17.16
C GLN A 267 11.83 0.93 -18.32
N CYS A 268 11.42 1.19 -19.57
CA CYS A 268 12.17 0.80 -20.76
C CYS A 268 13.08 1.90 -21.33
N SER A 269 13.11 3.07 -20.71
CA SER A 269 14.07 4.12 -21.08
C SER A 269 15.51 3.69 -20.73
N PRO A 270 16.52 3.99 -21.57
CA PRO A 270 17.92 3.71 -21.26
C PRO A 270 18.42 4.30 -19.96
N VAL A 271 17.76 5.37 -19.48
CA VAL A 271 18.09 6.06 -18.23
C VAL A 271 16.99 5.95 -17.16
N GLY A 272 15.97 5.13 -17.38
CA GLY A 272 14.82 4.98 -16.48
C GLY A 272 15.22 4.59 -15.06
N TYR A 273 16.28 3.80 -14.90
CA TYR A 273 16.83 3.46 -13.58
C TYR A 273 17.24 4.71 -12.75
N LYS A 274 17.55 5.85 -13.38
CA LYS A 274 17.87 7.08 -12.65
C LYS A 274 16.65 7.72 -12.03
N VAL A 275 15.50 7.66 -12.72
CA VAL A 275 14.22 8.13 -12.17
C VAL A 275 13.77 7.20 -11.04
N ALA A 276 13.89 5.89 -11.24
CA ALA A 276 13.61 4.90 -10.17
C ALA A 276 14.48 5.16 -8.94
N LYS A 277 15.80 5.37 -9.14
CA LYS A 277 16.73 5.69 -8.05
C LYS A 277 16.35 6.98 -7.33
N PHE A 278 15.99 8.03 -8.06
CA PHE A 278 15.56 9.30 -7.47
C PHE A 278 14.38 9.12 -6.53
N LEU A 279 13.34 8.41 -6.95
CA LEU A 279 12.16 8.16 -6.12
C LEU A 279 12.46 7.22 -4.94
N GLN A 280 13.27 6.18 -5.15
CA GLN A 280 13.70 5.28 -4.09
C GLN A 280 14.57 5.98 -3.05
N ASP A 281 15.48 6.86 -3.47
CA ASP A 281 16.32 7.66 -2.55
C ASP A 281 15.46 8.56 -1.65
N ILE A 282 14.34 9.10 -2.16
CA ILE A 282 13.36 9.84 -1.34
C ILE A 282 12.77 8.93 -0.27
N CYS A 283 12.32 7.73 -0.65
CA CYS A 283 11.79 6.77 0.31
C CYS A 283 12.81 6.43 1.40
N HIS A 284 14.04 6.09 1.03
CA HIS A 284 15.11 5.76 1.98
C HIS A 284 15.49 6.92 2.90
N ARG A 285 15.43 8.16 2.40
CA ARG A 285 15.72 9.36 3.18
C ARG A 285 14.63 9.65 4.23
N GLU A 286 13.36 9.53 3.82
CA GLU A 286 12.22 9.91 4.67
C GLU A 286 11.71 8.76 5.55
N ASP A 287 11.89 7.52 5.12
CA ASP A 287 11.56 6.30 5.86
C ASP A 287 12.51 5.13 5.51
N PRO A 288 13.66 5.01 6.15
CA PRO A 288 14.62 3.93 5.91
C PRO A 288 14.18 2.56 6.45
N THR A 289 12.97 2.44 7.01
CA THR A 289 12.52 1.22 7.69
C THR A 289 11.77 0.25 6.79
N ARG A 290 11.43 0.66 5.58
CA ARG A 290 10.66 -0.15 4.62
C ARG A 290 11.36 -0.20 3.26
N PRO A 291 11.34 -1.35 2.57
CA PRO A 291 11.87 -1.45 1.23
C PRO A 291 10.94 -0.78 0.21
N VAL A 292 11.50 -0.56 -0.97
CA VAL A 292 10.85 0.06 -2.12
C VAL A 292 10.68 -0.97 -3.23
N THR A 293 9.51 -0.95 -3.88
CA THR A 293 9.18 -1.73 -5.07
C THR A 293 8.65 -0.85 -6.20
N CYS A 294 8.51 -1.43 -7.38
CA CYS A 294 7.82 -0.88 -8.54
C CYS A 294 7.16 -2.02 -9.29
N GLY A 295 5.92 -1.87 -9.71
CA GLY A 295 5.24 -2.84 -10.58
C GLY A 295 5.78 -2.77 -11.99
N MET A 296 6.44 -3.84 -12.48
CA MET A 296 7.10 -3.91 -13.79
C MET A 296 6.46 -4.97 -14.68
N ASP A 297 6.06 -4.60 -15.90
CA ASP A 297 5.47 -5.54 -16.89
C ASP A 297 6.41 -5.87 -18.06
N GLN A 298 7.47 -5.08 -18.26
CA GLN A 298 8.41 -5.18 -19.40
C GLN A 298 9.70 -5.87 -18.98
N VAL A 299 9.60 -7.14 -18.55
CA VAL A 299 10.72 -7.89 -17.93
C VAL A 299 12.00 -7.85 -18.76
N THR A 300 11.92 -7.99 -20.08
CA THR A 300 13.11 -7.99 -20.95
C THR A 300 13.90 -6.68 -20.85
N CYS A 301 13.24 -5.52 -20.91
CA CYS A 301 13.96 -4.26 -20.85
C CYS A 301 14.44 -3.92 -19.43
N VAL A 302 13.67 -4.23 -18.40
CA VAL A 302 14.05 -3.88 -17.01
C VAL A 302 15.22 -4.75 -16.50
N LEU A 303 15.37 -5.97 -17.00
CA LEU A 303 16.55 -6.79 -16.73
C LEU A 303 17.78 -6.26 -17.50
N ALA A 304 17.61 -5.87 -18.77
CA ALA A 304 18.71 -5.43 -19.62
C ALA A 304 19.28 -4.06 -19.28
N ASN A 305 18.44 -3.12 -18.83
CA ASN A 305 18.84 -1.72 -18.60
C ASN A 305 19.18 -1.41 -17.12
N GLY A 306 19.11 -2.38 -16.22
CA GLY A 306 19.43 -2.22 -14.80
C GLY A 306 18.29 -1.61 -13.95
N PHE A 307 17.11 -1.37 -14.52
CA PHE A 307 15.98 -0.82 -13.79
C PHE A 307 15.54 -1.74 -12.65
N ALA A 308 15.31 -3.03 -12.93
CA ALA A 308 14.89 -3.99 -11.92
C ALA A 308 15.98 -4.24 -10.84
N ALA A 309 17.26 -4.20 -11.22
CA ALA A 309 18.36 -4.36 -10.27
C ALA A 309 18.53 -3.16 -9.31
N MET A 310 17.94 -1.99 -9.65
CA MET A 310 17.97 -0.78 -8.82
C MET A 310 16.94 -0.80 -7.70
N ILE A 311 15.82 -1.49 -7.86
CA ILE A 311 14.68 -1.54 -6.94
C ILE A 311 15.00 -2.50 -5.79
N ASP A 312 14.67 -2.13 -4.54
CA ASP A 312 14.94 -2.99 -3.37
C ASP A 312 14.26 -4.36 -3.51
N ILE A 313 13.00 -4.38 -3.89
CA ILE A 313 12.19 -5.59 -4.14
C ILE A 313 11.63 -5.56 -5.55
N PRO A 314 12.08 -6.41 -6.46
CA PRO A 314 11.51 -6.49 -7.80
C PRO A 314 10.05 -6.94 -7.78
N GLY A 315 9.15 -6.05 -8.22
CA GLY A 315 7.73 -6.33 -8.40
C GLY A 315 7.43 -6.65 -9.87
N LEU A 316 6.92 -7.84 -10.15
CA LEU A 316 6.52 -8.24 -11.49
C LEU A 316 5.01 -8.25 -11.62
N ASN A 317 4.51 -7.53 -12.65
CA ASN A 317 3.12 -7.57 -13.03
C ASN A 317 2.95 -8.70 -14.03
N TYR A 318 2.22 -9.75 -13.62
CA TYR A 318 2.02 -10.94 -14.44
C TYR A 318 3.35 -11.63 -14.79
N ARG A 319 3.49 -12.22 -15.97
CA ARG A 319 4.75 -12.84 -16.47
C ARG A 319 5.31 -13.93 -15.57
N THR A 320 4.42 -14.77 -15.02
CA THR A 320 4.76 -15.93 -14.16
C THR A 320 5.91 -16.78 -14.73
N GLN A 321 5.91 -16.98 -16.04
CA GLN A 321 6.95 -17.73 -16.76
C GLN A 321 8.34 -17.07 -16.74
N ARG A 322 8.46 -15.81 -16.28
CA ARG A 322 9.73 -15.07 -16.21
C ARG A 322 10.26 -14.92 -14.77
N TYR A 323 9.55 -15.47 -13.78
CA TYR A 323 9.94 -15.34 -12.37
C TYR A 323 11.29 -16.00 -12.08
N GLN A 324 11.49 -17.24 -12.53
CA GLN A 324 12.77 -17.95 -12.33
C GLN A 324 13.94 -17.22 -13.00
N GLU A 325 13.77 -16.78 -14.25
CA GLU A 325 14.79 -16.01 -14.95
C GLU A 325 15.14 -14.72 -14.22
N SER A 326 14.11 -13.99 -13.72
CA SER A 326 14.30 -12.75 -12.98
C SER A 326 15.01 -12.99 -11.64
N TYR A 327 14.63 -14.05 -10.93
CA TYR A 327 15.30 -14.46 -9.71
C TYR A 327 16.79 -14.78 -9.94
N ASP A 328 17.12 -15.54 -11.00
CA ASP A 328 18.48 -15.93 -11.32
C ASP A 328 19.39 -14.75 -11.73
N GLN A 329 18.81 -13.70 -12.32
CA GLN A 329 19.55 -12.54 -12.84
C GLN A 329 19.63 -11.35 -11.86
N LEU A 330 18.68 -11.25 -10.92
CA LEU A 330 18.58 -10.08 -10.05
C LEU A 330 19.31 -10.30 -8.72
N PRO A 331 20.07 -9.29 -8.24
CA PRO A 331 20.88 -9.42 -7.03
C PRO A 331 20.06 -9.52 -5.74
N GLN A 332 18.77 -9.15 -5.77
CA GLN A 332 17.90 -9.19 -4.61
C GLN A 332 17.51 -10.61 -4.19
N ASN A 333 17.50 -11.57 -5.14
CA ASN A 333 17.08 -12.95 -4.92
C ASN A 333 15.71 -13.08 -4.24
N LEU A 334 14.81 -12.17 -4.60
CA LEU A 334 13.41 -12.12 -4.18
C LEU A 334 12.55 -11.63 -5.35
N ILE A 335 11.34 -12.16 -5.49
CA ILE A 335 10.36 -11.69 -6.48
C ILE A 335 9.00 -11.48 -5.79
N LEU A 336 8.37 -10.35 -6.09
CA LEU A 336 7.02 -10.03 -5.70
C LEU A 336 6.10 -10.11 -6.91
N GLY A 337 4.97 -10.80 -6.80
CA GLY A 337 3.84 -10.66 -7.73
C GLY A 337 3.08 -9.38 -7.43
N SER A 338 3.51 -8.24 -8.00
CA SER A 338 2.90 -6.93 -7.72
C SER A 338 1.53 -6.76 -8.38
N GLU A 339 1.28 -7.46 -9.49
CA GLU A 339 -0.05 -7.73 -10.06
C GLU A 339 -0.11 -9.15 -10.61
N THR A 340 -1.15 -9.88 -10.27
CA THR A 340 -1.34 -11.26 -10.69
C THR A 340 -2.75 -11.52 -11.18
N ALA A 341 -2.92 -12.56 -11.99
CA ALA A 341 -4.20 -13.15 -12.39
C ALA A 341 -5.30 -12.13 -12.77
N SER A 342 -5.07 -11.32 -13.83
CA SER A 342 -6.14 -10.51 -14.46
C SER A 342 -7.19 -11.42 -15.11
N THR A 343 -7.90 -12.18 -14.29
CA THR A 343 -9.05 -13.00 -14.68
C THR A 343 -10.27 -12.11 -14.75
N VAL A 344 -11.13 -12.34 -15.74
CA VAL A 344 -12.36 -11.58 -15.92
C VAL A 344 -13.57 -12.46 -15.67
N SER A 345 -14.57 -11.95 -14.94
CA SER A 345 -15.78 -12.69 -14.64
C SER A 345 -16.98 -11.78 -14.37
N SER A 346 -18.15 -12.24 -14.77
CA SER A 346 -19.45 -11.63 -14.43
C SER A 346 -20.17 -12.54 -13.44
N ARG A 347 -20.65 -11.99 -12.33
CA ARG A 347 -21.33 -12.77 -11.29
C ARG A 347 -22.58 -13.46 -11.82
N GLY A 348 -22.65 -14.80 -11.70
CA GLY A 348 -23.83 -15.61 -12.05
C GLY A 348 -24.03 -15.82 -13.54
N VAL A 349 -23.04 -15.56 -14.39
CA VAL A 349 -23.11 -15.84 -15.84
C VAL A 349 -22.19 -17.02 -16.15
N TYR A 350 -22.71 -18.01 -16.87
CA TYR A 350 -21.96 -19.24 -17.17
C TYR A 350 -21.92 -19.46 -18.68
N LYS A 351 -20.69 -19.50 -19.24
CA LYS A 351 -20.42 -19.75 -20.65
C LYS A 351 -19.90 -21.16 -20.85
N PHE A 352 -20.31 -21.82 -21.93
CA PHE A 352 -19.91 -23.17 -22.27
C PHE A 352 -19.32 -23.22 -23.68
N PRO A 353 -18.37 -24.13 -23.98
CA PRO A 353 -17.74 -25.07 -23.03
C PRO A 353 -16.87 -24.35 -21.99
N VAL A 354 -16.67 -24.97 -20.83
CA VAL A 354 -15.74 -24.47 -19.80
C VAL A 354 -14.32 -24.84 -20.21
N GLU A 355 -13.55 -23.87 -20.59
CA GLU A 355 -12.16 -24.03 -21.05
C GLU A 355 -11.38 -22.73 -20.81
N ASP A 356 -10.06 -22.84 -20.68
CA ASP A 356 -9.20 -21.67 -20.54
C ASP A 356 -9.24 -20.81 -21.80
N LYS A 357 -9.56 -19.52 -21.63
CA LYS A 357 -9.67 -18.55 -22.73
C LYS A 357 -8.89 -17.29 -22.43
N LYS A 358 -8.05 -16.88 -23.37
CA LYS A 358 -7.36 -15.58 -23.34
C LYS A 358 -8.07 -14.59 -24.24
N GLY A 359 -8.48 -13.43 -23.65
CA GLY A 359 -9.09 -12.34 -24.39
C GLY A 359 -10.49 -12.62 -24.91
N ALA A 360 -11.26 -13.49 -24.27
CA ALA A 360 -12.63 -13.78 -24.66
C ALA A 360 -13.54 -12.53 -24.56
N LYS A 361 -14.37 -12.33 -25.58
CA LYS A 361 -15.41 -11.28 -25.62
C LYS A 361 -16.71 -11.89 -26.16
N TYR A 362 -17.85 -11.50 -25.60
CA TYR A 362 -19.16 -12.01 -25.94
C TYR A 362 -20.11 -10.88 -26.32
N GLU A 363 -21.10 -11.18 -27.20
CA GLU A 363 -22.07 -10.19 -27.70
C GLU A 363 -22.96 -9.59 -26.60
N ASP A 364 -23.20 -10.35 -25.53
CA ASP A 364 -23.95 -9.89 -24.36
C ASP A 364 -23.11 -9.05 -23.36
N HIS A 365 -21.87 -8.77 -23.69
CA HIS A 365 -20.93 -8.00 -22.88
C HIS A 365 -20.75 -8.54 -21.44
N GLN A 366 -20.88 -9.88 -21.26
CA GLN A 366 -20.67 -10.57 -20.00
C GLN A 366 -19.52 -11.57 -20.15
N CYS A 367 -18.77 -11.81 -19.07
CA CYS A 367 -17.75 -12.85 -19.00
C CYS A 367 -18.29 -14.08 -18.26
N SER A 368 -17.65 -15.23 -18.44
CA SER A 368 -18.01 -16.42 -17.66
C SER A 368 -17.73 -16.21 -16.18
N SER A 369 -18.61 -16.75 -15.32
CA SER A 369 -18.39 -16.76 -13.87
C SER A 369 -17.29 -17.73 -13.45
N TYR A 370 -16.98 -18.72 -14.29
CA TYR A 370 -15.84 -19.62 -14.10
C TYR A 370 -14.52 -18.85 -14.19
N ASP A 371 -13.56 -19.19 -13.36
CA ASP A 371 -12.27 -18.51 -13.24
C ASP A 371 -11.24 -19.01 -14.28
N VAL A 372 -11.66 -19.10 -15.55
CA VAL A 372 -10.91 -19.63 -16.69
C VAL A 372 -10.74 -18.61 -17.83
N GLU A 373 -11.31 -17.42 -17.71
CA GLU A 373 -11.17 -16.36 -18.71
C GLU A 373 -10.21 -15.28 -18.23
N VAL A 374 -9.14 -15.05 -18.98
CA VAL A 374 -8.06 -14.12 -18.61
C VAL A 374 -7.80 -13.12 -19.72
N CYS A 375 -7.28 -11.95 -19.36
CA CYS A 375 -6.75 -11.01 -20.33
C CYS A 375 -5.51 -11.57 -21.07
N PRO A 376 -5.24 -11.09 -22.31
CA PRO A 376 -4.14 -11.66 -23.14
C PRO A 376 -2.76 -11.62 -22.48
N TRP A 377 -2.52 -10.71 -21.56
CA TRP A 377 -1.24 -10.53 -20.85
C TRP A 377 -1.11 -11.34 -19.56
N SER A 378 -2.17 -12.03 -19.15
CA SER A 378 -2.29 -12.67 -17.85
C SER A 378 -2.33 -14.22 -17.93
N ASN A 379 -2.56 -14.83 -16.78
CA ASN A 379 -2.62 -16.26 -16.52
C ASN A 379 -3.78 -16.58 -15.55
N ILE A 380 -4.12 -17.84 -15.42
CA ILE A 380 -5.08 -18.32 -14.42
C ILE A 380 -4.46 -18.30 -13.01
N PRO A 381 -5.27 -18.20 -11.93
CA PRO A 381 -4.78 -18.12 -10.56
C PRO A 381 -3.92 -19.30 -10.09
N ASP A 382 -4.14 -20.48 -10.66
CA ASP A 382 -3.39 -21.70 -10.32
C ASP A 382 -1.88 -21.54 -10.49
N GLU A 383 -1.43 -20.82 -11.54
CA GLU A 383 -0.01 -20.54 -11.76
C GLU A 383 0.59 -19.67 -10.65
N ASP A 384 -0.15 -18.67 -10.17
CA ASP A 384 0.30 -17.79 -9.10
C ASP A 384 0.31 -18.50 -7.74
N PHE A 385 -0.67 -19.37 -7.47
CA PHE A 385 -0.68 -20.22 -6.28
C PHE A 385 0.51 -21.18 -6.28
N ALA A 386 0.79 -21.86 -7.40
CA ALA A 386 1.94 -22.77 -7.53
C ALA A 386 3.26 -22.03 -7.27
N LEU A 387 3.48 -20.86 -7.89
CA LEU A 387 4.70 -20.06 -7.65
C LEU A 387 4.84 -19.63 -6.19
N ALA A 388 3.72 -19.29 -5.53
CA ALA A 388 3.75 -18.95 -4.13
C ALA A 388 4.11 -20.16 -3.25
N ASP A 389 3.60 -21.35 -3.56
CA ASP A 389 3.83 -22.55 -2.75
C ASP A 389 5.21 -23.19 -3.01
N ASP A 390 5.66 -23.21 -4.27
CA ASP A 390 6.87 -23.94 -4.67
C ASP A 390 8.18 -23.20 -4.37
N HIS A 391 8.15 -21.86 -4.23
CA HIS A 391 9.37 -21.05 -4.14
C HIS A 391 9.41 -20.15 -2.90
N HIS A 392 10.39 -20.35 -2.03
CA HIS A 392 10.58 -19.50 -0.83
C HIS A 392 10.94 -18.04 -1.16
N TRP A 393 11.63 -17.81 -2.27
CA TRP A 393 12.06 -16.49 -2.73
C TRP A 393 10.93 -15.66 -3.37
N THR A 394 9.75 -16.23 -3.64
CA THR A 394 8.54 -15.47 -3.94
C THR A 394 7.94 -14.97 -2.63
N ILE A 395 7.70 -13.67 -2.50
CA ILE A 395 7.20 -13.08 -1.25
C ILE A 395 5.68 -12.90 -1.23
N GLY A 396 4.98 -13.50 -2.19
CA GLY A 396 3.53 -13.46 -2.32
C GLY A 396 3.04 -12.66 -3.52
N GLN A 397 1.76 -12.34 -3.52
CA GLN A 397 1.08 -11.76 -4.67
C GLN A 397 0.06 -10.69 -4.27
N PHE A 398 -0.27 -9.82 -5.26
CA PHE A 398 -1.38 -8.89 -5.22
C PHE A 398 -2.26 -9.09 -6.45
N VAL A 399 -3.41 -9.72 -6.26
CA VAL A 399 -4.32 -10.10 -7.36
C VAL A 399 -4.99 -8.87 -7.97
N TRP A 400 -5.05 -8.80 -9.29
CA TRP A 400 -5.80 -7.80 -10.04
C TRP A 400 -7.22 -8.31 -10.35
N THR A 401 -8.31 -7.89 -9.61
CA THR A 401 -8.33 -6.99 -8.46
C THR A 401 -9.23 -7.57 -7.35
N GLY A 402 -9.20 -6.98 -6.16
CA GLY A 402 -10.12 -7.36 -5.09
C GLY A 402 -11.58 -7.06 -5.45
N PHE A 403 -11.85 -5.88 -5.99
CA PHE A 403 -13.18 -5.44 -6.41
C PHE A 403 -13.18 -5.01 -7.87
N ASP A 404 -14.31 -5.17 -8.56
CA ASP A 404 -14.55 -4.42 -9.78
C ASP A 404 -14.49 -2.92 -9.48
N TYR A 405 -14.00 -2.13 -10.43
CA TYR A 405 -13.80 -0.69 -10.28
C TYR A 405 -14.29 0.08 -11.51
N LEU A 406 -14.58 1.36 -11.32
CA LEU A 406 -15.14 2.22 -12.35
C LEU A 406 -14.06 2.71 -13.34
N GLY A 407 -14.46 2.93 -14.59
CA GLY A 407 -13.71 3.70 -15.59
C GLY A 407 -12.79 2.92 -16.52
N GLU A 408 -12.58 1.62 -16.30
CA GLU A 408 -11.77 0.74 -17.15
C GLU A 408 -12.56 -0.56 -17.42
N PRO A 409 -13.49 -0.58 -18.38
CA PRO A 409 -14.45 -1.67 -18.57
C PRO A 409 -13.86 -2.90 -19.28
N SER A 410 -12.64 -3.32 -18.91
CA SER A 410 -12.02 -4.55 -19.43
C SER A 410 -12.83 -5.80 -19.09
N PRO A 411 -12.94 -6.77 -20.01
CA PRO A 411 -12.23 -6.90 -21.31
C PRO A 411 -12.86 -6.13 -22.46
N TYR A 412 -13.93 -5.36 -22.22
CA TYR A 412 -14.61 -4.56 -23.22
C TYR A 412 -14.00 -3.16 -23.31
N ASP A 413 -14.40 -2.40 -24.33
CA ASP A 413 -13.88 -1.05 -24.54
C ASP A 413 -14.79 0.00 -23.88
N THR A 414 -14.28 1.20 -23.63
CA THR A 414 -15.03 2.32 -23.02
C THR A 414 -16.27 2.73 -23.84
N ASP A 415 -16.23 2.50 -25.17
CA ASP A 415 -17.34 2.77 -26.07
C ASP A 415 -18.39 1.64 -26.12
N SER A 416 -18.14 0.54 -25.42
CA SER A 416 -19.03 -0.63 -25.38
C SER A 416 -20.13 -0.46 -24.34
N TRP A 417 -21.01 0.54 -24.52
CA TRP A 417 -22.18 0.70 -23.64
C TRP A 417 -23.01 -0.60 -23.54
N PRO A 418 -23.47 -1.02 -22.33
CA PRO A 418 -23.48 -0.27 -21.07
C PRO A 418 -22.28 -0.48 -20.14
N ASN A 419 -21.17 -1.02 -20.59
CA ASN A 419 -20.01 -1.30 -19.75
C ASN A 419 -19.39 0.00 -19.22
N HIS A 420 -19.21 0.08 -17.91
CA HIS A 420 -18.66 1.25 -17.22
C HIS A 420 -17.68 0.89 -16.10
N SER A 421 -17.53 -0.39 -15.81
CA SER A 421 -16.64 -0.92 -14.78
C SER A 421 -15.84 -2.10 -15.29
N SER A 422 -14.73 -2.39 -14.63
CA SER A 422 -13.95 -3.60 -14.90
C SER A 422 -14.72 -4.87 -14.54
N MET A 423 -14.24 -6.00 -15.06
CA MET A 423 -14.69 -7.34 -14.69
C MET A 423 -13.59 -8.14 -13.99
N PHE A 424 -12.53 -7.48 -13.54
CA PHE A 424 -11.38 -8.10 -12.87
C PHE A 424 -11.65 -8.51 -11.42
N GLY A 425 -12.60 -7.88 -10.76
CA GLY A 425 -12.84 -8.06 -9.34
C GLY A 425 -13.10 -9.51 -8.93
N ILE A 426 -12.50 -9.94 -7.84
CA ILE A 426 -12.91 -11.15 -7.10
C ILE A 426 -14.32 -10.94 -6.52
N ILE A 427 -14.63 -9.70 -6.19
CA ILE A 427 -15.91 -9.22 -5.70
C ILE A 427 -16.45 -8.21 -6.71
N ASP A 428 -17.76 -8.21 -6.98
CA ASP A 428 -18.35 -7.31 -7.95
C ASP A 428 -18.41 -5.84 -7.48
N LEU A 429 -18.78 -4.93 -8.38
CA LEU A 429 -18.86 -3.49 -8.14
C LEU A 429 -19.77 -3.12 -6.94
N ALA A 430 -20.80 -3.94 -6.67
CA ALA A 430 -21.73 -3.75 -5.57
C ALA A 430 -21.30 -4.43 -4.26
N SER A 431 -20.06 -4.91 -4.21
CA SER A 431 -19.51 -5.67 -3.06
C SER A 431 -20.19 -7.02 -2.82
N LEU A 432 -20.63 -7.70 -3.88
CA LEU A 432 -21.15 -9.06 -3.82
C LEU A 432 -20.08 -10.05 -4.32
N PRO A 433 -19.76 -11.12 -3.57
CA PRO A 433 -18.79 -12.13 -3.98
C PRO A 433 -19.15 -12.77 -5.33
N LYS A 434 -18.16 -12.91 -6.23
CA LYS A 434 -18.25 -13.73 -7.44
C LYS A 434 -17.81 -15.16 -7.13
N ASP A 435 -17.95 -16.10 -8.07
CA ASP A 435 -17.57 -17.50 -7.83
C ASP A 435 -16.08 -17.64 -7.48
N ARG A 436 -15.20 -16.86 -8.13
CA ARG A 436 -13.78 -16.81 -7.82
C ARG A 436 -13.44 -16.37 -6.39
N TYR A 437 -14.30 -15.69 -5.68
CA TYR A 437 -14.14 -15.39 -4.26
C TYR A 437 -13.98 -16.66 -3.43
N TYR A 438 -14.78 -17.68 -3.73
CA TYR A 438 -14.75 -18.96 -3.02
C TYR A 438 -13.51 -19.78 -3.38
N LEU A 439 -12.98 -19.65 -4.61
CA LEU A 439 -11.70 -20.22 -4.99
C LEU A 439 -10.57 -19.63 -4.10
N TYR A 440 -10.42 -18.31 -4.06
CA TYR A 440 -9.42 -17.66 -3.22
C TYR A 440 -9.62 -17.98 -1.74
N ARG A 441 -10.86 -17.99 -1.26
CA ARG A 441 -11.17 -18.36 0.12
C ARG A 441 -10.74 -19.77 0.47
N SER A 442 -10.90 -20.73 -0.43
CA SER A 442 -10.48 -22.12 -0.22
C SER A 442 -8.96 -22.28 -0.11
N VAL A 443 -8.20 -21.42 -0.78
CA VAL A 443 -6.73 -21.44 -0.74
C VAL A 443 -6.17 -20.61 0.40
N TRP A 444 -6.71 -19.41 0.63
CA TRP A 444 -6.13 -18.44 1.56
C TRP A 444 -6.67 -18.53 2.97
N ASN A 445 -7.94 -18.87 3.15
CA ASN A 445 -8.53 -18.99 4.47
C ASN A 445 -8.45 -20.44 5.00
N LYS A 446 -7.36 -20.75 5.69
CA LYS A 446 -7.12 -22.08 6.30
C LYS A 446 -8.17 -22.50 7.35
N LYS A 447 -9.03 -21.60 7.79
CA LYS A 447 -10.10 -21.84 8.76
C LYS A 447 -11.48 -21.97 8.11
N ALA A 448 -11.57 -21.74 6.79
CA ALA A 448 -12.84 -21.89 6.09
C ALA A 448 -13.20 -23.38 6.00
N GLU A 449 -14.33 -23.76 6.59
CA GLU A 449 -14.96 -25.05 6.27
C GLU A 449 -15.46 -24.97 4.81
N THR A 450 -15.11 -25.98 4.03
CA THR A 450 -15.54 -26.12 2.63
C THR A 450 -16.98 -26.62 2.56
#